data_0dbf049e3c16a4f7a13f775d7d66e764
#
_entry.id   0dbf049e3c16a4f7a13f775d7d66e764
#
_cell.length_a   1.000
_cell.length_b   1.000
_cell.length_c   1.000
_cell.angle_alpha   90.00
_cell.angle_beta   90.00
_cell.angle_gamma   90.00
#
_symmetry.space_group_name_H-M   'P 1'
#
loop_
_entity.id
_entity.type
_entity.pdbx_description
1 polymer ?
#
loop_
_entity_poly.entity_id
_entity_poly.type
_entity_poly.pdbx_seq_one_letter_code
_entity_poly.pdbx_strand_id
1 'polypeptide(L)'
;MKVTIVGAGNVGATAADVIASKGIADQVILLDIKEGFAEGKALDLMQTATTKGFDSIITGTTGDYSLTKDSDIVVITSGIPRKPGMTREELIGINANI
;
A
#
# COMPACT_ATOMS: atom_id res chain seq x y z
N MET A 1 -12.08 5.98 9.62
CA MET A 1 -12.00 5.46 8.25
C MET A 1 -10.81 4.52 8.12
N LYS A 2 -11.00 3.44 7.42
CA LYS A 2 -9.96 2.47 7.14
C LYS A 2 -9.66 2.47 5.64
N VAL A 3 -8.38 2.64 5.28
CA VAL A 3 -7.93 2.65 3.89
C VAL A 3 -6.97 1.50 3.67
N THR A 4 -7.18 0.74 2.62
CA THR A 4 -6.24 -0.31 2.19
C THR A 4 -5.54 0.15 0.93
N ILE A 5 -4.21 -0.01 0.91
CA ILE A 5 -3.38 0.27 -0.26
C ILE A 5 -2.76 -1.04 -0.71
N VAL A 6 -3.10 -1.47 -1.91
CA VAL A 6 -2.57 -2.69 -2.52
C VAL A 6 -1.38 -2.30 -3.38
N GLY A 7 -0.21 -2.71 -2.96
CA GLY A 7 1.07 -2.35 -3.58
C GLY A 7 1.88 -1.44 -2.67
N ALA A 8 3.04 -1.91 -2.22
CA ALA A 8 3.90 -1.18 -1.28
C ALA A 8 5.15 -0.59 -1.94
N GLY A 9 5.10 -0.38 -3.25
CA GLY A 9 6.15 0.32 -3.98
C GLY A 9 6.17 1.80 -3.62
N ASN A 10 6.96 2.58 -4.36
CA ASN A 10 7.12 4.01 -4.04
C ASN A 10 5.81 4.77 -4.01
N VAL A 11 4.91 4.52 -4.96
CA VAL A 11 3.61 5.21 -5.02
C VAL A 11 2.73 4.80 -3.85
N GLY A 12 2.62 3.51 -3.57
CA GLY A 12 1.79 3.01 -2.47
C GLY A 12 2.29 3.47 -1.11
N ALA A 13 3.59 3.38 -0.87
CA ALA A 13 4.20 3.83 0.39
C ALA A 13 4.03 5.34 0.58
N THR A 14 4.21 6.12 -0.49
CA THR A 14 4.00 7.58 -0.43
C THR A 14 2.54 7.91 -0.13
N ALA A 15 1.59 7.21 -0.76
CA ALA A 15 0.17 7.40 -0.50
C ALA A 15 -0.16 7.10 0.97
N ALA A 16 0.37 6.01 1.52
CA ALA A 16 0.18 5.66 2.92
C ALA A 16 0.70 6.76 3.85
N ASP A 17 1.89 7.27 3.57
CA ASP A 17 2.51 8.34 4.35
C ASP A 17 1.65 9.60 4.34
N VAL A 18 1.20 10.03 3.18
CA VAL A 18 0.37 11.23 3.05
C VAL A 18 -0.97 11.06 3.77
N ILE A 19 -1.64 9.92 3.58
CA ILE A 19 -2.93 9.65 4.21
C ILE A 19 -2.80 9.67 5.73
N ALA A 20 -1.78 9.02 6.26
CA ALA A 20 -1.54 8.98 7.70
C ALA A 20 -1.14 10.35 8.24
N SER A 21 -0.20 11.03 7.58
CA SER A 21 0.32 12.33 8.05
C SER A 21 -0.75 13.40 8.07
N LYS A 22 -1.72 13.34 7.16
CA LYS A 22 -2.81 14.32 7.10
C LYS A 22 -4.02 13.93 7.94
N GLY A 23 -3.96 12.79 8.63
CA GLY A 23 -5.06 12.33 9.48
C GLY A 23 -6.33 11.98 8.70
N ILE A 24 -6.21 11.61 7.43
CA ILE A 24 -7.36 11.29 6.58
C ILE A 24 -8.02 9.99 7.04
N ALA A 25 -7.24 9.02 7.52
CA ALA A 25 -7.73 7.73 7.96
C ALA A 25 -7.10 7.37 9.30
N ASP A 26 -7.84 6.64 10.13
CA ASP A 26 -7.36 6.16 11.42
C ASP A 26 -6.45 4.94 11.25
N GLN A 27 -6.73 4.15 10.22
CA GLN A 27 -6.05 2.90 9.96
C GLN A 27 -5.72 2.78 8.48
N VAL A 28 -4.47 2.46 8.18
CA VAL A 28 -3.99 2.25 6.82
C VAL A 28 -3.38 0.86 6.74
N ILE A 29 -3.90 0.03 5.84
CA ILE A 29 -3.35 -1.30 5.57
C ILE A 29 -2.54 -1.23 4.29
N LEU A 30 -1.27 -1.57 4.37
CA LEU A 30 -0.38 -1.60 3.22
C LEU A 30 -0.10 -3.07 2.88
N LEU A 31 -0.53 -3.51 1.72
CA LEU A 31 -0.46 -4.91 1.31
C LEU A 31 0.44 -5.07 0.08
N ASP A 32 1.28 -6.08 0.08
CA ASP A 32 2.08 -6.46 -1.10
C ASP A 32 2.20 -7.98 -1.15
N ILE A 33 2.51 -8.51 -2.33
CA ILE A 33 2.76 -9.94 -2.51
C ILE A 33 4.22 -10.30 -2.22
N LYS A 34 5.12 -9.33 -2.24
CA LYS A 34 6.54 -9.54 -1.93
C LYS A 34 6.71 -9.68 -0.43
N GLU A 35 7.25 -10.82 0.01
CA GLU A 35 7.35 -11.15 1.43
C GLU A 35 8.13 -10.11 2.22
N GLY A 36 7.54 -9.65 3.32
CA GLY A 36 8.15 -8.69 4.23
C GLY A 36 8.23 -7.25 3.73
N PHE A 37 7.89 -7.00 2.48
CA PHE A 37 8.08 -5.68 1.88
C PHE A 37 7.12 -4.64 2.46
N ALA A 38 5.83 -4.97 2.51
CA ALA A 38 4.82 -4.06 3.06
C ALA A 38 5.02 -3.86 4.56
N GLU A 39 5.36 -4.92 5.28
CA GLU A 39 5.62 -4.85 6.72
C GLU A 39 6.79 -3.92 7.03
N GLY A 40 7.88 -4.04 6.26
CA GLY A 40 9.05 -3.17 6.41
C GLY A 40 8.73 -1.72 6.12
N LYS A 41 7.99 -1.45 5.05
CA LYS A 41 7.56 -0.09 4.72
C LYS A 41 6.66 0.51 5.78
N ALA A 42 5.70 -0.27 6.29
CA ALA A 42 4.80 0.18 7.36
C ALA A 42 5.58 0.53 8.62
N LEU A 43 6.54 -0.30 9.00
CA LEU A 43 7.39 -0.04 10.16
C LEU A 43 8.17 1.26 9.99
N ASP A 44 8.79 1.46 8.82
CA ASP A 44 9.54 2.70 8.53
C ASP A 44 8.64 3.93 8.64
N LEU A 45 7.43 3.86 8.10
CA LEU A 45 6.49 4.98 8.15
C LEU A 45 6.00 5.25 9.57
N MET A 46 5.74 4.21 10.37
CA MET A 46 5.32 4.37 11.76
C MET A 46 6.40 5.00 12.62
N GLN A 47 7.67 4.80 12.31
CA GLN A 47 8.77 5.45 13.03
C GLN A 47 8.76 6.96 12.86
N THR A 48 8.10 7.49 11.83
CA THR A 48 7.97 8.93 11.61
C THR A 48 6.78 9.55 12.34
N ALA A 49 5.92 8.73 12.95
CA ALA A 49 4.67 9.20 13.56
C ALA A 49 4.88 10.30 14.61
N THR A 50 5.86 10.12 15.49
CA THR A 50 6.17 11.11 16.53
C THR A 50 6.65 12.43 15.92
N THR A 51 7.53 12.35 14.93
CA THR A 51 8.09 13.53 14.26
C THR A 51 7.03 14.28 13.45
N LYS A 52 6.17 13.54 12.73
CA LYS A 52 5.11 14.13 11.91
C LYS A 52 3.84 14.43 12.68
N GLY A 53 3.70 13.86 13.88
CA GLY A 53 2.57 14.15 14.75
C GLY A 53 1.26 13.52 14.34
N PHE A 54 1.29 12.34 13.63
CA PHE A 54 0.04 11.67 13.28
C PHE A 54 -0.27 10.51 14.22
N ASP A 55 -1.57 10.21 14.35
CA ASP A 55 -2.08 9.16 15.22
C ASP A 55 -2.54 7.91 14.46
N SER A 56 -2.55 7.96 13.14
CA SER A 56 -2.98 6.84 12.30
C SER A 56 -2.06 5.64 12.49
N ILE A 57 -2.63 4.43 12.41
CA ILE A 57 -1.86 3.19 12.49
C ILE A 57 -1.69 2.62 11.09
N ILE A 58 -0.44 2.41 10.67
CA ILE A 58 -0.10 1.80 9.40
C ILE A 58 0.36 0.37 9.66
N THR A 59 -0.33 -0.60 9.08
CA THR A 59 -0.01 -2.02 9.21
C THR A 59 0.33 -2.60 7.86
N GLY A 60 1.45 -3.33 7.76
CA GLY A 60 1.83 -4.02 6.55
C GLY A 60 1.43 -5.49 6.59
N THR A 61 1.11 -6.06 5.44
CA THR A 61 0.81 -7.48 5.32
C THR A 61 1.27 -8.02 3.96
N THR A 62 1.67 -9.29 3.93
CA THR A 62 2.11 -9.97 2.72
C THR A 62 1.04 -10.96 2.28
N GLY A 63 0.38 -10.65 1.14
CA GLY A 63 -0.57 -11.56 0.52
C GLY A 63 -1.80 -11.93 1.35
N ASP A 64 -1.95 -11.38 2.53
CA ASP A 64 -3.07 -11.69 3.43
C ASP A 64 -4.14 -10.60 3.31
N TYR A 65 -5.18 -10.90 2.58
CA TYR A 65 -6.28 -9.97 2.35
C TYR A 65 -7.28 -9.90 3.51
N SER A 66 -7.12 -10.74 4.55
CA SER A 66 -8.05 -10.73 5.69
C SER A 66 -8.03 -9.40 6.43
N LEU A 67 -6.87 -8.72 6.49
CA LEU A 67 -6.75 -7.43 7.13
C LEU A 67 -7.43 -6.30 6.38
N THR A 68 -7.79 -6.52 5.11
CA THR A 68 -8.45 -5.50 4.29
C THR A 68 -9.97 -5.47 4.47
N LYS A 69 -10.50 -6.41 5.25
CA LYS A 69 -11.93 -6.50 5.50
C LYS A 69 -12.46 -5.19 6.08
N ASP A 70 -13.60 -4.79 5.60
CA ASP A 70 -14.30 -3.57 6.06
C ASP A 70 -13.53 -2.27 5.75
N SER A 71 -12.63 -2.29 4.78
CA SER A 71 -11.99 -1.06 4.32
C SER A 71 -13.01 -0.14 3.67
N ASP A 72 -12.96 1.14 4.01
CA ASP A 72 -13.83 2.15 3.42
C ASP A 72 -13.37 2.50 2.00
N ILE A 73 -12.05 2.51 1.78
CA ILE A 73 -11.45 2.82 0.48
C ILE A 73 -10.31 1.85 0.22
N VAL A 74 -10.21 1.37 -1.02
CA VAL A 74 -9.10 0.54 -1.47
C VAL A 74 -8.41 1.25 -2.63
N VAL A 75 -7.11 1.48 -2.49
CA VAL A 75 -6.27 2.10 -3.52
C VAL A 75 -5.36 1.04 -4.09
N ILE A 76 -5.37 0.85 -5.39
CA ILE A 76 -4.56 -0.18 -6.05
C ILE A 76 -3.42 0.50 -6.81
N THR A 77 -2.20 0.25 -6.35
CA THR A 77 -0.98 0.74 -7.00
C THR A 77 -0.08 -0.40 -7.44
N SER A 78 -0.53 -1.63 -7.24
CA SER A 78 0.24 -2.83 -7.57
C SER A 78 0.32 -3.05 -9.07
N GLY A 79 1.41 -3.69 -9.49
CA GLY A 79 1.64 -4.04 -10.88
C GLY A 79 3.14 -4.05 -11.18
N ILE A 80 3.51 -4.67 -12.28
CA ILE A 80 4.90 -4.62 -12.77
C ILE A 80 5.03 -3.51 -13.81
N PRO A 81 6.21 -2.86 -13.91
CA PRO A 81 6.43 -1.86 -14.93
C PRO A 81 6.46 -2.50 -16.32
N ARG A 82 6.09 -1.71 -17.33
CA ARG A 82 6.13 -2.15 -18.71
C ARG A 82 7.57 -2.44 -19.13
N LYS A 83 7.81 -3.63 -19.63
CA LYS A 83 9.13 -4.04 -20.13
C LYS A 83 9.27 -3.68 -21.60
N PRO A 84 10.51 -3.49 -22.10
CA PRO A 84 10.73 -3.29 -23.55
C PRO A 84 10.09 -4.41 -24.38
N GLY A 85 9.39 -4.03 -25.45
CA GLY A 85 8.70 -4.96 -26.31
C GLY A 85 7.33 -5.43 -25.83
N MET A 86 6.93 -5.04 -24.63
CA MET A 86 5.61 -5.40 -24.08
C MET A 86 4.57 -4.38 -24.53
N THR A 87 3.42 -4.87 -25.00
CA THR A 87 2.29 -4.00 -25.31
C THR A 87 1.57 -3.58 -24.04
N ARG A 88 0.78 -2.53 -24.15
CA ARG A 88 -0.03 -2.06 -22.99
C ARG A 88 -1.07 -3.10 -22.59
N GLU A 89 -1.65 -3.82 -23.56
CA GLU A 89 -2.61 -4.88 -23.31
C GLU A 89 -1.98 -6.06 -22.56
N GLU A 90 -0.75 -6.44 -22.93
CA GLU A 90 -0.02 -7.48 -22.21
C GLU A 90 0.24 -7.09 -20.76
N LEU A 91 0.63 -5.83 -20.53
CA LEU A 91 0.87 -5.32 -19.20
C LEU A 91 -0.41 -5.32 -18.36
N ILE A 92 -1.53 -4.92 -18.93
CA ILE A 92 -2.82 -4.94 -18.25
C ILE A 92 -3.19 -6.37 -17.85
N GLY A 93 -3.00 -7.33 -18.76
CA GLY A 93 -3.29 -8.74 -18.47
C GLY A 93 -2.44 -9.29 -17.33
N ILE A 94 -1.15 -8.97 -17.31
CA ILE A 94 -0.24 -9.40 -16.23
C ILE A 94 -0.64 -8.75 -14.92
N ASN A 95 -0.87 -7.45 -14.90
CA ASN A 95 -1.18 -6.72 -13.68
C ASN A 95 -2.55 -7.09 -13.12
N ALA A 96 -3.50 -7.45 -13.96
CA ALA A 96 -4.82 -7.89 -13.52
C ALA A 96 -4.75 -9.19 -12.71
N ASN A 97 -3.71 -10.00 -12.90
CA ASN A 97 -3.51 -11.25 -12.16
C ASN A 97 -2.73 -11.07 -10.86
N ILE A 98 -2.20 -9.90 -10.60
CA ILE A 98 -1.54 -9.59 -9.35
C ILE A 98 -2.57 -9.16 -8.32
#